data_4088356f76f71e7eb4004f93d3487f67
#
_entry.id   4088356f76f71e7eb4004f93d3487f67
#
_cell.length_a   1.000
_cell.length_b   1.000
_cell.length_c   1.000
_cell.angle_alpha   90.00
_cell.angle_beta   90.00
_cell.angle_gamma   90.00
#
_symmetry.space_group_name_H-M   'P 1'
#
loop_
_entity.id
_entity.type
_entity.pdbx_description
1 polymer ?
#
loop_
_entity_poly.entity_id
_entity_poly.type
_entity_poly.pdbx_seq_one_letter_code
_entity_poly.pdbx_strand_id
1 'polypeptide(L)'
;HIARHSAHDIIHGKDDRLLVIVGPCSIHDPVAAEEYAEKLSELRRHFADDLEIIMRVYFEKPRTTIGWKGLINDPDLDCSFHINHGLRLARELLLTINELGVPAGTEYLDMITPQYIADLISWGAIGARTTESQVHRELASGLSCPVGFKNGTDGNVKIAIDAIKAAANEHVFLSVTKGGHSAIVVTGGNEDCHVILRGGKAPNYDAESVAKV
;
A
#
# COMPACT_ATOMS: atom_id res chain seq x y z
N HIS A 1 -0.07 8.29 -12.41
CA HIS A 1 -1.42 8.04 -12.96
C HIS A 1 -1.44 6.79 -13.84
N ILE A 2 -0.49 6.62 -14.79
CA ILE A 2 -0.48 5.47 -15.73
C ILE A 2 -0.54 4.14 -14.98
N ALA A 3 0.34 3.89 -14.03
CA ALA A 3 0.37 2.63 -13.30
C ALA A 3 -0.91 2.34 -12.48
N ARG A 4 -1.61 3.37 -11.99
CA ARG A 4 -2.92 3.20 -11.35
C ARG A 4 -3.97 2.72 -12.34
N HIS A 5 -3.97 3.28 -13.56
CA HIS A 5 -4.85 2.83 -14.64
C HIS A 5 -4.53 1.41 -15.08
N SER A 6 -3.25 1.09 -15.29
CA SER A 6 -2.86 -0.29 -15.63
C SER A 6 -3.30 -1.29 -14.55
N ALA A 7 -3.11 -0.96 -13.28
CA ALA A 7 -3.53 -1.82 -12.18
C ALA A 7 -5.08 -1.96 -12.11
N HIS A 8 -5.84 -0.88 -12.35
CA HIS A 8 -7.29 -0.93 -12.50
C HIS A 8 -7.70 -1.88 -13.64
N ASP A 9 -7.11 -1.71 -14.83
CA ASP A 9 -7.46 -2.51 -16.00
C ASP A 9 -7.13 -4.00 -15.79
N ILE A 10 -6.01 -4.31 -15.12
CA ILE A 10 -5.65 -5.70 -14.75
C ILE A 10 -6.67 -6.29 -13.77
N ILE A 11 -7.03 -5.55 -12.71
CA ILE A 11 -8.00 -6.03 -11.70
C ILE A 11 -9.37 -6.29 -12.33
N HIS A 12 -9.77 -5.48 -13.31
CA HIS A 12 -11.05 -5.61 -14.01
C HIS A 12 -11.00 -6.48 -15.28
N GLY A 13 -9.87 -7.15 -15.54
CA GLY A 13 -9.72 -8.08 -16.66
C GLY A 13 -9.71 -7.42 -18.05
N LYS A 14 -9.38 -6.15 -18.13
CA LYS A 14 -9.22 -5.40 -19.39
C LYS A 14 -7.80 -5.46 -19.94
N ASP A 15 -6.85 -5.75 -19.08
CA ASP A 15 -5.42 -5.92 -19.36
C ASP A 15 -5.01 -7.30 -18.83
N ASP A 16 -4.41 -8.16 -19.66
CA ASP A 16 -4.06 -9.54 -19.34
C ASP A 16 -2.65 -9.70 -18.74
N ARG A 17 -1.92 -8.59 -18.56
CA ARG A 17 -0.63 -8.58 -17.85
C ARG A 17 -0.81 -8.98 -16.39
N LEU A 18 0.25 -9.50 -15.79
CA LEU A 18 0.27 -9.77 -14.36
C LEU A 18 0.74 -8.53 -13.57
N LEU A 19 -0.06 -8.11 -12.59
CA LEU A 19 0.34 -7.08 -11.63
C LEU A 19 1.30 -7.65 -10.59
N VAL A 20 2.53 -7.14 -10.53
CA VAL A 20 3.60 -7.63 -9.65
C VAL A 20 4.03 -6.54 -8.68
N ILE A 21 3.81 -6.77 -7.36
CA ILE A 21 4.29 -5.89 -6.30
C ILE A 21 5.51 -6.52 -5.64
N VAL A 22 6.71 -5.99 -5.91
CA VAL A 22 7.99 -6.59 -5.50
C VAL A 22 8.93 -5.56 -4.90
N GLY A 23 9.71 -5.94 -3.89
CA GLY A 23 10.68 -5.05 -3.27
C GLY A 23 11.07 -5.46 -1.86
N PRO A 24 11.86 -4.63 -1.17
CA PRO A 24 12.28 -4.86 0.21
C PRO A 24 11.10 -5.06 1.17
N CYS A 25 11.34 -5.76 2.29
CA CYS A 25 10.32 -5.95 3.33
C CYS A 25 9.88 -4.61 3.94
N SER A 26 10.82 -3.71 4.18
CA SER A 26 10.60 -2.29 4.50
C SER A 26 11.84 -1.49 4.17
N ILE A 27 11.64 -0.21 3.90
CA ILE A 27 12.72 0.74 3.64
C ILE A 27 13.30 1.19 4.97
N HIS A 28 14.61 1.03 5.14
CA HIS A 28 15.38 1.56 6.26
C HIS A 28 16.61 2.34 5.77
N ASP A 29 17.00 2.13 4.53
CA ASP A 29 18.13 2.77 3.85
C ASP A 29 17.64 3.32 2.50
N PRO A 30 17.48 4.65 2.36
CA PRO A 30 17.05 5.27 1.11
C PRO A 30 17.99 5.01 -0.06
N VAL A 31 19.32 4.99 0.17
CA VAL A 31 20.32 4.77 -0.90
C VAL A 31 20.14 3.36 -1.49
N ALA A 32 20.07 2.35 -0.63
CA ALA A 32 19.81 0.98 -1.07
C ALA A 32 18.46 0.84 -1.79
N ALA A 33 17.46 1.62 -1.40
CA ALA A 33 16.15 1.62 -2.07
C ALA A 33 16.22 2.26 -3.46
N GLU A 34 16.99 3.33 -3.65
CA GLU A 34 17.24 3.96 -4.95
C GLU A 34 17.99 2.99 -5.89
N GLU A 35 19.07 2.35 -5.44
CA GLU A 35 19.77 1.33 -6.22
C GLU A 35 18.85 0.17 -6.64
N TYR A 36 17.94 -0.23 -5.76
CA TYR A 36 16.94 -1.25 -6.09
C TYR A 36 15.97 -0.75 -7.16
N ALA A 37 15.50 0.48 -7.06
CA ALA A 37 14.60 1.10 -8.02
C ALA A 37 15.23 1.24 -9.41
N GLU A 38 16.52 1.61 -9.50
CA GLU A 38 17.27 1.68 -10.77
C GLU A 38 17.26 0.33 -11.49
N LYS A 39 17.64 -0.74 -10.78
CA LYS A 39 17.62 -2.11 -11.34
C LYS A 39 16.21 -2.55 -11.71
N LEU A 40 15.21 -2.22 -10.89
CA LEU A 40 13.84 -2.56 -11.16
C LEU A 40 13.26 -1.79 -12.36
N SER A 41 13.70 -0.56 -12.61
CA SER A 41 13.34 0.23 -13.79
C SER A 41 13.73 -0.46 -15.08
N GLU A 42 14.90 -1.09 -15.14
CA GLU A 42 15.36 -1.87 -16.29
C GLU A 42 14.46 -3.11 -16.52
N LEU A 43 14.20 -3.86 -15.46
CA LEU A 43 13.33 -5.05 -15.53
C LEU A 43 11.89 -4.68 -15.91
N ARG A 44 11.37 -3.57 -15.37
CA ARG A 44 10.06 -3.05 -15.71
C ARG A 44 9.92 -2.74 -17.19
N ARG A 45 10.95 -2.15 -17.80
CA ARG A 45 10.97 -1.89 -19.25
C ARG A 45 11.10 -3.18 -20.07
N HIS A 46 11.89 -4.14 -19.59
CA HIS A 46 12.12 -5.40 -20.27
C HIS A 46 10.85 -6.28 -20.33
N PHE A 47 10.06 -6.29 -19.25
CA PHE A 47 8.85 -7.11 -19.12
C PHE A 47 7.56 -6.31 -19.30
N ALA A 48 7.60 -5.14 -19.93
CA ALA A 48 6.45 -4.23 -20.01
C ALA A 48 5.22 -4.83 -20.71
N ASP A 49 5.42 -5.77 -21.62
CA ASP A 49 4.35 -6.43 -22.37
C ASP A 49 3.64 -7.52 -21.53
N ASP A 50 4.31 -8.09 -20.52
CA ASP A 50 3.78 -9.20 -19.73
C ASP A 50 3.43 -8.81 -18.29
N LEU A 51 4.16 -7.83 -17.73
CA LEU A 51 4.09 -7.45 -16.32
C LEU A 51 3.88 -5.95 -16.12
N GLU A 52 2.94 -5.60 -15.26
CA GLU A 52 2.94 -4.29 -14.61
C GLU A 52 3.65 -4.40 -13.26
N ILE A 53 4.88 -3.91 -13.17
CA ILE A 53 5.71 -4.02 -11.96
C ILE A 53 5.61 -2.74 -11.15
N ILE A 54 5.22 -2.89 -9.87
CA ILE A 54 5.17 -1.82 -8.85
C ILE A 54 6.20 -2.16 -7.77
N MET A 55 7.06 -1.19 -7.42
CA MET A 55 8.02 -1.38 -6.35
C MET A 55 7.34 -1.31 -4.99
N ARG A 56 7.56 -2.30 -4.14
CA ARG A 56 7.16 -2.27 -2.74
C ARG A 56 8.04 -1.29 -1.97
N VAL A 57 7.43 -0.23 -1.43
CA VAL A 57 8.09 0.84 -0.67
C VAL A 57 7.34 1.02 0.65
N TYR A 58 7.62 0.16 1.61
CA TYR A 58 6.97 0.16 2.92
C TYR A 58 7.83 0.92 3.93
N PHE A 59 7.32 2.03 4.44
CA PHE A 59 8.01 2.91 5.38
C PHE A 59 7.70 2.65 6.85
N GLU A 60 6.61 1.94 7.11
CA GLU A 60 6.10 1.73 8.45
C GLU A 60 6.04 0.24 8.78
N LYS A 61 6.18 -0.08 10.06
CA LYS A 61 6.15 -1.44 10.58
C LYS A 61 5.06 -1.58 11.64
N PRO A 62 4.06 -2.44 11.42
CA PRO A 62 3.11 -2.80 12.48
C PRO A 62 3.85 -3.60 13.55
N ARG A 63 3.79 -3.11 14.80
CA ARG A 63 4.38 -3.78 15.95
C ARG A 63 3.31 -4.25 16.91
N THR A 64 3.38 -5.53 17.28
CA THR A 64 2.46 -6.10 18.27
C THR A 64 2.80 -5.63 19.69
N THR A 65 4.09 -5.41 19.96
CA THR A 65 4.59 -4.90 21.24
C THR A 65 5.44 -3.66 21.02
N ILE A 66 6.75 -3.77 21.11
CA ILE A 66 7.74 -2.70 20.91
C ILE A 66 8.68 -3.04 19.76
N GLY A 67 9.37 -2.06 19.23
CA GLY A 67 10.37 -2.21 18.18
C GLY A 67 10.34 -1.02 17.23
N TRP A 68 11.32 -0.97 16.34
CA TRP A 68 11.40 0.06 15.32
C TRP A 68 10.10 0.12 14.48
N LYS A 69 9.51 1.31 14.40
CA LYS A 69 8.21 1.53 13.73
C LYS A 69 8.31 1.86 12.25
N GLY A 70 9.52 1.96 11.72
CA GLY A 70 9.78 2.26 10.31
C GLY A 70 10.46 3.61 10.09
N LEU A 71 10.86 3.85 8.83
CA LEU A 71 11.64 5.03 8.44
C LEU A 71 10.94 6.36 8.78
N ILE A 72 9.63 6.44 8.61
CA ILE A 72 8.89 7.68 8.91
C ILE A 72 8.96 8.00 10.41
N ASN A 73 8.80 7.00 11.27
CA ASN A 73 8.72 7.21 12.71
C ASN A 73 10.09 7.40 13.37
N ASP A 74 11.11 6.70 12.88
CA ASP A 74 12.46 6.70 13.45
C ASP A 74 13.49 6.50 12.33
N PRO A 75 13.77 7.57 11.55
CA PRO A 75 14.63 7.50 10.37
C PRO A 75 16.08 7.20 10.71
N ASP A 76 16.53 7.64 11.88
CA ASP A 76 17.92 7.54 12.31
C ASP A 76 18.22 6.21 13.03
N LEU A 77 17.21 5.37 13.27
CA LEU A 77 17.31 4.05 13.95
C LEU A 77 17.86 4.14 15.40
N ASP A 78 17.70 5.28 16.06
CA ASP A 78 18.29 5.60 17.37
C ASP A 78 17.24 5.95 18.43
N CYS A 79 15.95 5.77 18.12
CA CYS A 79 14.81 6.15 18.97
C CYS A 79 14.68 7.67 19.21
N SER A 80 15.23 8.50 18.32
CA SER A 80 15.06 9.96 18.38
C SER A 80 13.66 10.40 17.92
N PHE A 81 12.99 9.58 17.12
CA PHE A 81 11.65 9.84 16.56
C PHE A 81 11.54 11.18 15.81
N HIS A 82 12.54 11.50 15.00
CA HIS A 82 12.54 12.66 14.12
C HIS A 82 11.52 12.51 12.98
N ILE A 83 10.23 12.37 13.30
CA ILE A 83 9.14 12.05 12.36
C ILE A 83 9.06 13.04 11.20
N ASN A 84 9.24 14.35 11.46
CA ASN A 84 9.24 15.35 10.39
C ASN A 84 10.37 15.13 9.37
N HIS A 85 11.52 14.64 9.82
CA HIS A 85 12.62 14.24 8.95
C HIS A 85 12.26 12.96 8.17
N GLY A 86 11.73 11.96 8.87
CA GLY A 86 11.28 10.71 8.25
C GLY A 86 10.21 10.90 7.15
N LEU A 87 9.25 11.80 7.37
CA LEU A 87 8.24 12.16 6.35
C LEU A 87 8.87 12.80 5.10
N ARG A 88 9.86 13.67 5.26
CA ARG A 88 10.58 14.27 4.12
C ARG A 88 11.39 13.23 3.36
N LEU A 89 12.17 12.41 4.06
CA LEU A 89 12.92 11.31 3.46
C LEU A 89 12.03 10.35 2.67
N ALA A 90 10.89 9.95 3.25
CA ALA A 90 9.94 9.08 2.57
C ALA A 90 9.39 9.72 1.29
N ARG A 91 9.05 11.01 1.34
CA ARG A 91 8.53 11.72 0.19
C ARG A 91 9.58 11.96 -0.89
N GLU A 92 10.80 12.34 -0.51
CA GLU A 92 11.94 12.51 -1.41
C GLU A 92 12.25 11.19 -2.14
N LEU A 93 12.35 10.09 -1.42
CA LEU A 93 12.55 8.77 -2.01
C LEU A 93 11.44 8.37 -2.98
N LEU A 94 10.18 8.63 -2.63
CA LEU A 94 9.06 8.34 -3.52
C LEU A 94 9.10 9.18 -4.80
N LEU A 95 9.54 10.44 -4.73
CA LEU A 95 9.75 11.28 -5.91
C LEU A 95 10.84 10.68 -6.81
N THR A 96 12.02 10.37 -6.26
CA THR A 96 13.13 9.74 -6.98
C THR A 96 12.68 8.45 -7.68
N ILE A 97 12.01 7.55 -6.96
CA ILE A 97 11.52 6.28 -7.51
C ILE A 97 10.55 6.51 -8.68
N ASN A 98 9.61 7.46 -8.53
CA ASN A 98 8.66 7.78 -9.60
C ASN A 98 9.35 8.45 -10.80
N GLU A 99 10.38 9.29 -10.60
CA GLU A 99 11.17 9.91 -11.67
C GLU A 99 12.00 8.88 -12.45
N LEU A 100 12.43 7.78 -11.81
CA LEU A 100 13.03 6.62 -12.48
C LEU A 100 12.02 5.80 -13.32
N GLY A 101 10.75 6.20 -13.31
CA GLY A 101 9.67 5.50 -14.02
C GLY A 101 9.18 4.23 -13.30
N VAL A 102 9.47 4.10 -12.00
CA VAL A 102 9.04 2.96 -11.17
C VAL A 102 7.88 3.40 -10.28
N PRO A 103 6.66 2.87 -10.48
CA PRO A 103 5.55 3.16 -9.60
C PRO A 103 5.77 2.53 -8.22
N ALA A 104 5.32 3.21 -7.16
CA ALA A 104 5.50 2.78 -5.78
C ALA A 104 4.21 2.22 -5.17
N GLY A 105 4.34 1.15 -4.39
CA GLY A 105 3.28 0.58 -3.57
C GLY A 105 3.65 0.59 -2.08
N THR A 106 2.72 0.93 -1.19
CA THR A 106 2.98 1.00 0.25
C THR A 106 1.91 0.29 1.07
N GLU A 107 2.16 0.09 2.37
CA GLU A 107 1.16 -0.34 3.34
C GLU A 107 0.73 0.88 4.17
N TYR A 108 -0.56 1.11 4.27
CA TYR A 108 -1.13 2.19 5.07
C TYR A 108 -1.44 1.67 6.48
N LEU A 109 -0.76 2.19 7.49
CA LEU A 109 -0.93 1.80 8.88
C LEU A 109 -1.72 2.78 9.71
N ASP A 110 -1.66 4.08 9.39
CA ASP A 110 -2.41 5.13 10.06
C ASP A 110 -3.24 5.99 9.08
N MET A 111 -3.96 6.97 9.62
CA MET A 111 -4.86 7.83 8.87
C MET A 111 -4.24 9.16 8.46
N ILE A 112 -3.04 9.49 8.95
CA ILE A 112 -2.39 10.79 8.78
C ILE A 112 -1.29 10.71 7.73
N THR A 113 -0.40 9.73 7.83
CA THR A 113 0.71 9.49 6.89
C THR A 113 0.26 9.48 5.42
N PRO A 114 -0.91 8.89 5.04
CA PRO A 114 -1.39 8.94 3.67
C PRO A 114 -1.52 10.34 3.09
N GLN A 115 -1.83 11.36 3.91
CA GLN A 115 -1.96 12.74 3.45
C GLN A 115 -0.64 13.32 2.94
N TYR A 116 0.49 12.76 3.37
CA TYR A 116 1.82 13.20 2.97
C TYR A 116 2.38 12.46 1.75
N ILE A 117 1.88 11.24 1.44
CA ILE A 117 2.52 10.37 0.46
C ILE A 117 1.57 9.77 -0.59
N ALA A 118 0.24 9.74 -0.36
CA ALA A 118 -0.69 9.00 -1.22
C ALA A 118 -0.72 9.47 -2.68
N ASP A 119 -0.38 10.73 -2.96
CA ASP A 119 -0.27 11.26 -4.33
C ASP A 119 0.85 10.58 -5.14
N LEU A 120 1.88 10.06 -4.49
CA LEU A 120 3.02 9.38 -5.10
C LEU A 120 2.90 7.84 -5.10
N ILE A 121 1.80 7.29 -4.55
CA ILE A 121 1.57 5.86 -4.45
C ILE A 121 0.64 5.38 -5.56
N SER A 122 1.01 4.26 -6.18
CA SER A 122 0.25 3.64 -7.27
C SER A 122 -0.55 2.41 -6.84
N TRP A 123 -0.23 1.81 -5.70
CA TRP A 123 -0.91 0.68 -5.09
C TRP A 123 -0.77 0.71 -3.57
N GLY A 124 -1.81 0.36 -2.84
CA GLY A 124 -1.79 0.33 -1.39
C GLY A 124 -2.17 -1.02 -0.80
N ALA A 125 -1.70 -1.31 0.42
CA ALA A 125 -2.12 -2.47 1.18
C ALA A 125 -2.66 -2.09 2.55
N ILE A 126 -3.67 -2.83 3.02
CA ILE A 126 -4.14 -2.82 4.40
C ILE A 126 -3.68 -4.10 5.08
N GLY A 127 -3.04 -3.97 6.24
CA GLY A 127 -2.47 -5.09 6.99
C GLY A 127 -3.52 -6.00 7.61
N ALA A 128 -3.17 -7.27 7.85
CA ALA A 128 -4.08 -8.26 8.42
C ALA A 128 -4.67 -7.85 9.79
N ARG A 129 -3.92 -7.05 10.59
CA ARG A 129 -4.39 -6.57 11.90
C ARG A 129 -5.36 -5.40 11.80
N THR A 130 -5.44 -4.76 10.64
CA THR A 130 -6.24 -3.55 10.40
C THR A 130 -7.35 -3.76 9.37
N THR A 131 -7.42 -4.92 8.73
CA THR A 131 -8.48 -5.26 7.76
C THR A 131 -9.89 -5.20 8.39
N GLU A 132 -10.05 -5.51 9.68
CA GLU A 132 -11.31 -5.37 10.40
C GLU A 132 -11.62 -3.92 10.82
N SER A 133 -10.62 -3.05 10.83
CA SER A 133 -10.75 -1.68 11.30
C SER A 133 -11.63 -0.84 10.37
N GLN A 134 -12.69 -0.25 10.90
CA GLN A 134 -13.57 0.66 10.17
C GLN A 134 -12.81 1.82 9.56
N VAL A 135 -11.93 2.47 10.31
CA VAL A 135 -11.17 3.64 9.83
C VAL A 135 -10.25 3.32 8.66
N HIS A 136 -9.71 2.10 8.59
CA HIS A 136 -8.90 1.67 7.45
C HIS A 136 -9.74 1.35 6.20
N ARG A 137 -10.96 0.88 6.37
CA ARG A 137 -11.92 0.69 5.27
C ARG A 137 -12.40 2.03 4.73
N GLU A 138 -12.66 3.00 5.61
CA GLU A 138 -12.97 4.39 5.27
C GLU A 138 -11.80 5.05 4.53
N LEU A 139 -10.56 4.89 5.02
CA LEU A 139 -9.36 5.37 4.32
C LEU A 139 -9.29 4.79 2.90
N ALA A 140 -9.42 3.47 2.76
CA ALA A 140 -9.32 2.80 1.47
C ALA A 140 -10.38 3.29 0.48
N SER A 141 -11.59 3.62 0.95
CA SER A 141 -12.67 4.18 0.12
C SER A 141 -12.34 5.53 -0.51
N GLY A 142 -11.39 6.27 0.07
CA GLY A 142 -10.96 7.59 -0.39
C GLY A 142 -9.61 7.60 -1.12
N LEU A 143 -8.91 6.48 -1.22
CA LEU A 143 -7.65 6.39 -1.95
C LEU A 143 -7.89 6.30 -3.45
N SER A 144 -7.08 7.02 -4.21
CA SER A 144 -7.13 7.05 -5.68
C SER A 144 -6.20 6.02 -6.35
N CYS A 145 -5.89 4.94 -5.63
CA CYS A 145 -5.10 3.81 -6.12
C CYS A 145 -5.76 2.50 -5.71
N PRO A 146 -5.50 1.39 -6.41
CA PRO A 146 -5.93 0.06 -5.97
C PRO A 146 -5.43 -0.28 -4.57
N VAL A 147 -6.28 -0.95 -3.77
CA VAL A 147 -5.97 -1.31 -2.38
C VAL A 147 -6.21 -2.79 -2.13
N GLY A 148 -5.14 -3.50 -1.74
CA GLY A 148 -5.22 -4.89 -1.32
C GLY A 148 -5.47 -5.02 0.19
N PHE A 149 -6.54 -5.73 0.58
CA PHE A 149 -6.82 -6.09 1.96
C PHE A 149 -6.26 -7.47 2.28
N LYS A 150 -5.33 -7.57 3.23
CA LYS A 150 -4.82 -8.86 3.69
C LYS A 150 -5.90 -9.60 4.48
N ASN A 151 -6.03 -10.91 4.27
CA ASN A 151 -6.85 -11.75 5.14
C ASN A 151 -6.37 -11.70 6.59
N GLY A 152 -7.23 -12.07 7.53
CA GLY A 152 -6.92 -12.07 8.96
C GLY A 152 -5.67 -12.87 9.33
N THR A 153 -5.11 -12.59 10.49
CA THR A 153 -3.90 -13.26 10.99
C THR A 153 -4.09 -14.77 11.22
N ASP A 154 -5.34 -15.20 11.41
CA ASP A 154 -5.77 -16.60 11.51
C ASP A 154 -5.99 -17.30 10.17
N GLY A 155 -5.93 -16.54 9.05
CA GLY A 155 -6.21 -17.01 7.70
C GLY A 155 -7.63 -16.72 7.21
N ASN A 156 -8.46 -16.04 8.00
CA ASN A 156 -9.85 -15.74 7.64
C ASN A 156 -9.94 -14.75 6.46
N VAL A 157 -10.42 -15.24 5.32
CA VAL A 157 -10.58 -14.45 4.08
C VAL A 157 -11.84 -13.59 4.11
N LYS A 158 -12.91 -14.05 4.81
CA LYS A 158 -14.20 -13.34 4.84
C LYS A 158 -14.05 -11.89 5.30
N ILE A 159 -13.19 -11.61 6.27
CA ILE A 159 -12.98 -10.23 6.76
C ILE A 159 -12.38 -9.30 5.69
N ALA A 160 -11.55 -9.83 4.79
CA ALA A 160 -11.01 -9.06 3.67
C ALA A 160 -12.09 -8.80 2.61
N ILE A 161 -12.95 -9.78 2.33
CA ILE A 161 -14.09 -9.62 1.42
C ILE A 161 -15.08 -8.58 1.97
N ASP A 162 -15.38 -8.63 3.28
CA ASP A 162 -16.24 -7.65 3.92
C ASP A 162 -15.61 -6.23 3.91
N ALA A 163 -14.29 -6.14 4.02
CA ALA A 163 -13.55 -4.89 3.92
C ALA A 163 -13.62 -4.27 2.51
N ILE A 164 -13.47 -5.09 1.47
CA ILE A 164 -13.59 -4.68 0.06
C ILE A 164 -15.00 -4.12 -0.19
N LYS A 165 -16.04 -4.85 0.24
CA LYS A 165 -17.43 -4.41 0.10
C LYS A 165 -17.69 -3.08 0.81
N ALA A 166 -17.12 -2.89 2.00
CA ALA A 166 -17.24 -1.63 2.72
C ALA A 166 -16.52 -0.50 1.97
N ALA A 167 -15.25 -0.71 1.58
CA ALA A 167 -14.43 0.30 0.92
C ALA A 167 -14.95 0.70 -0.48
N ALA A 168 -15.72 -0.15 -1.14
CA ALA A 168 -16.35 0.16 -2.43
C ALA A 168 -17.50 1.19 -2.34
N ASN A 169 -17.94 1.56 -1.13
CA ASN A 169 -19.03 2.50 -0.92
C ASN A 169 -18.53 3.87 -0.44
N GLU A 170 -19.42 4.85 -0.52
CA GLU A 170 -19.22 6.19 0.04
C GLU A 170 -19.16 6.12 1.57
N HIS A 171 -18.25 6.93 2.16
CA HIS A 171 -18.13 7.10 3.60
C HIS A 171 -18.03 8.56 3.99
N VAL A 172 -18.52 8.88 5.19
CA VAL A 172 -18.38 10.21 5.81
C VAL A 172 -17.78 10.04 7.20
N PHE A 173 -16.61 10.63 7.43
CA PHE A 173 -15.86 10.45 8.68
C PHE A 173 -14.97 11.65 9.00
N LEU A 174 -14.46 11.70 10.23
CA LEU A 174 -13.48 12.69 10.64
C LEU A 174 -12.07 12.25 10.25
N SER A 175 -11.36 13.11 9.56
CA SER A 175 -9.97 12.90 9.20
C SER A 175 -9.21 14.23 9.18
N VAL A 176 -8.00 14.22 8.63
CA VAL A 176 -7.17 15.42 8.47
C VAL A 176 -7.01 15.76 6.99
N THR A 177 -6.99 17.06 6.72
CA THR A 177 -6.65 17.57 5.39
C THR A 177 -5.14 17.52 5.16
N LYS A 178 -4.69 17.71 3.90
CA LYS A 178 -3.26 17.90 3.58
C LYS A 178 -2.60 19.08 4.31
N GLY A 179 -3.39 20.06 4.72
CA GLY A 179 -2.92 21.20 5.52
C GLY A 179 -2.85 20.91 7.03
N GLY A 180 -3.14 19.68 7.47
CA GLY A 180 -3.05 19.27 8.88
C GLY A 180 -4.24 19.70 9.76
N HIS A 181 -5.35 20.12 9.16
CA HIS A 181 -6.55 20.50 9.89
C HIS A 181 -7.55 19.35 9.94
N SER A 182 -8.19 19.14 11.08
CA SER A 182 -9.32 18.20 11.19
C SER A 182 -10.48 18.67 10.32
N ALA A 183 -11.09 17.72 9.62
CA ALA A 183 -12.22 17.98 8.73
C ALA A 183 -13.17 16.79 8.65
N ILE A 184 -14.41 17.05 8.27
CA ILE A 184 -15.32 16.00 7.78
C ILE A 184 -14.90 15.69 6.35
N VAL A 185 -14.62 14.42 6.09
CA VAL A 185 -14.22 13.91 4.77
C VAL A 185 -15.36 13.07 4.22
N VAL A 186 -15.66 13.28 2.94
CA VAL A 186 -16.60 12.45 2.17
C VAL A 186 -15.79 11.74 1.09
N THR A 187 -15.94 10.43 0.97
CA THR A 187 -15.26 9.61 -0.04
C THR A 187 -16.27 9.03 -1.02
N GLY A 188 -15.82 8.72 -2.24
CA GLY A 188 -16.68 8.19 -3.30
C GLY A 188 -16.74 6.66 -3.38
N GLY A 189 -15.99 5.96 -2.53
CA GLY A 189 -15.75 4.53 -2.69
C GLY A 189 -14.56 4.22 -3.61
N ASN A 190 -14.01 3.01 -3.47
CA ASN A 190 -12.88 2.51 -4.24
C ASN A 190 -13.19 1.11 -4.78
N GLU A 191 -13.50 1.01 -6.06
CA GLU A 191 -13.85 -0.23 -6.75
C GLU A 191 -12.63 -1.13 -7.06
N ASP A 192 -11.41 -0.61 -6.90
CA ASP A 192 -10.15 -1.32 -7.17
C ASP A 192 -9.61 -2.07 -5.93
N CYS A 193 -10.45 -2.26 -4.92
CA CYS A 193 -10.08 -3.05 -3.75
C CYS A 193 -10.09 -4.56 -4.06
N HIS A 194 -9.08 -5.28 -3.54
CA HIS A 194 -8.91 -6.72 -3.77
C HIS A 194 -8.34 -7.44 -2.54
N VAL A 195 -8.37 -8.77 -2.54
CA VAL A 195 -7.85 -9.61 -1.45
C VAL A 195 -6.36 -9.84 -1.63
N ILE A 196 -5.61 -9.84 -0.51
CA ILE A 196 -4.25 -10.37 -0.43
C ILE A 196 -4.26 -11.63 0.43
N LEU A 197 -3.97 -12.77 -0.17
CA LEU A 197 -3.84 -14.04 0.52
C LEU A 197 -2.46 -14.14 1.18
N ARG A 198 -2.40 -13.77 2.48
CA ARG A 198 -1.14 -13.76 3.26
C ARG A 198 -0.92 -15.01 4.12
N GLY A 199 -1.87 -15.97 4.07
CA GLY A 199 -1.87 -17.14 4.93
C GLY A 199 -2.31 -16.86 6.37
N GLY A 200 -2.32 -17.90 7.17
CA GLY A 200 -2.56 -17.92 8.60
C GLY A 200 -1.52 -18.81 9.28
N LYS A 201 -1.96 -19.92 9.90
CA LYS A 201 -1.07 -20.98 10.40
C LYS A 201 -0.42 -21.77 9.25
N ALA A 202 -1.06 -21.77 8.07
CA ALA A 202 -0.58 -22.39 6.85
C ALA A 202 -0.72 -21.39 5.69
N PRO A 203 0.02 -21.57 4.58
CA PRO A 203 -0.20 -20.83 3.33
C PRO A 203 -1.61 -21.03 2.79
N ASN A 204 -2.14 -20.08 2.03
CA ASN A 204 -3.47 -20.11 1.41
C ASN A 204 -3.47 -19.60 -0.05
N TYR A 205 -2.39 -19.89 -0.79
CA TYR A 205 -2.23 -19.50 -2.20
C TYR A 205 -2.36 -20.70 -3.18
N ASP A 206 -2.77 -21.83 -2.68
CA ASP A 206 -3.13 -22.99 -3.51
C ASP A 206 -4.44 -22.76 -4.27
N ALA A 207 -4.68 -23.56 -5.33
CA ALA A 207 -5.82 -23.39 -6.23
C ALA A 207 -7.17 -23.44 -5.50
N GLU A 208 -7.32 -24.30 -4.48
CA GLU A 208 -8.55 -24.40 -3.70
C GLU A 208 -8.80 -23.16 -2.85
N SER A 209 -7.74 -22.61 -2.23
CA SER A 209 -7.81 -21.39 -1.44
C SER A 209 -8.12 -20.18 -2.31
N VAL A 210 -7.51 -20.07 -3.49
CA VAL A 210 -7.77 -18.98 -4.44
C VAL A 210 -9.19 -19.06 -4.99
N ALA A 211 -9.73 -20.24 -5.28
CA ALA A 211 -11.09 -20.41 -5.78
C ALA A 211 -12.19 -20.03 -4.77
N LYS A 212 -11.86 -19.83 -3.50
CA LYS A 212 -12.79 -19.37 -2.43
C LYS A 212 -12.91 -17.84 -2.34
N VAL A 213 -12.11 -17.10 -3.09
CA VAL A 213 -12.05 -15.64 -3.10
C VAL A 213 -12.71 -15.08 -4.34
#